data_5cd237d05cd80f3186d69c713e48ed2a
#
_entry.id   5cd237d05cd80f3186d69c713e48ed2a
#
_cell.length_a   1.000
_cell.length_b   1.000
_cell.length_c   1.000
_cell.angle_alpha   90.00
_cell.angle_beta   90.00
_cell.angle_gamma   90.00
#
_symmetry.space_group_name_H-M   'P 1'
#
loop_
_entity.id
_entity.type
_entity.pdbx_description
1 polymer ?
#
loop_
_entity_poly.entity_id
_entity_poly.type
_entity_poly.pdbx_seq_one_letter_code
_entity_poly.pdbx_strand_id
1 'polypeptide(L)'
;GCFALVPLEEAAAPLVKLIRSFRPHVLTTYDENGGYPHPDHIKCHEISMFAFEAAADPDQFPELGEPWQVQKVYYHHGWSYERIVAIDAAMTRHGLESPYKERLANWQVDPAHDQRVTTRVPCSEFFEVRDQALLAHATQIDPDGFWFAVPREVQAEAWPTEDYELVKSMVQTSVPEDDLFAGRR
;
A
#
# COMPACT_ATOMS: atom_id res chain seq x y z
N GLY A 1 -2.58 -22.96 12.16
CA GLY A 1 -1.55 -22.99 11.13
C GLY A 1 -1.08 -21.57 10.82
N CYS A 2 0.09 -21.44 10.18
CA CYS A 2 0.61 -20.16 9.75
C CYS A 2 -0.12 -19.73 8.46
N PHE A 3 -0.53 -18.47 8.35
CA PHE A 3 -1.25 -17.92 7.20
C PHE A 3 -0.47 -18.11 5.87
N ALA A 4 0.82 -17.86 5.88
CA ALA A 4 1.68 -18.04 4.71
C ALA A 4 1.67 -19.47 4.12
N LEU A 5 1.31 -20.48 4.92
CA LEU A 5 1.31 -21.89 4.52
C LEU A 5 -0.07 -22.38 4.05
N VAL A 6 -1.12 -21.57 4.12
CA VAL A 6 -2.44 -21.94 3.61
C VAL A 6 -2.37 -22.03 2.08
N PRO A 7 -2.94 -23.08 1.44
CA PRO A 7 -3.02 -23.18 -0.01
C PRO A 7 -3.62 -21.93 -0.64
N LEU A 8 -3.09 -21.50 -1.77
CA LEU A 8 -3.45 -20.19 -2.37
C LEU A 8 -4.95 -20.07 -2.63
N GLU A 9 -5.57 -21.05 -3.26
CA GLU A 9 -7.00 -21.03 -3.59
C GLU A 9 -7.87 -20.99 -2.33
N GLU A 10 -7.51 -21.79 -1.31
CA GLU A 10 -8.21 -21.80 -0.02
C GLU A 10 -8.13 -20.44 0.68
N ALA A 11 -6.95 -19.83 0.69
CA ALA A 11 -6.72 -18.53 1.30
C ALA A 11 -7.38 -17.38 0.51
N ALA A 12 -7.50 -17.50 -0.82
CA ALA A 12 -8.07 -16.49 -1.69
C ALA A 12 -9.61 -16.53 -1.74
N ALA A 13 -10.24 -17.69 -1.52
CA ALA A 13 -11.70 -17.83 -1.64
C ALA A 13 -12.51 -16.80 -0.82
N PRO A 14 -12.15 -16.48 0.45
CA PRO A 14 -12.81 -15.40 1.21
C PRO A 14 -12.69 -14.02 0.53
N LEU A 15 -11.53 -13.71 -0.07
CA LEU A 15 -11.33 -12.44 -0.77
C LEU A 15 -12.11 -12.39 -2.08
N VAL A 16 -12.16 -13.48 -2.86
CA VAL A 16 -13.02 -13.59 -4.05
C VAL A 16 -14.48 -13.32 -3.69
N LYS A 17 -14.99 -13.95 -2.63
CA LYS A 17 -16.35 -13.73 -2.12
C LYS A 17 -16.57 -12.26 -1.75
N LEU A 18 -15.61 -11.65 -1.05
CA LEU A 18 -15.70 -10.25 -0.65
C LEU A 18 -15.71 -9.32 -1.87
N ILE A 19 -14.83 -9.54 -2.85
CA ILE A 19 -14.79 -8.75 -4.10
C ILE A 19 -16.13 -8.85 -4.83
N ARG A 20 -16.68 -10.05 -5.01
CA ARG A 20 -17.96 -10.24 -5.71
C ARG A 20 -19.15 -9.61 -4.99
N SER A 21 -19.15 -9.65 -3.66
CA SER A 21 -20.24 -9.07 -2.86
C SER A 21 -20.15 -7.56 -2.70
N PHE A 22 -18.94 -7.03 -2.46
CA PHE A 22 -18.71 -5.59 -2.25
C PHE A 22 -18.56 -4.82 -3.56
N ARG A 23 -18.09 -5.48 -4.62
CA ARG A 23 -17.87 -4.93 -5.96
C ARG A 23 -16.95 -3.71 -5.99
N PRO A 24 -15.73 -3.79 -5.43
CA PRO A 24 -14.80 -2.68 -5.39
C PRO A 24 -14.31 -2.33 -6.81
N HIS A 25 -14.05 -1.05 -7.05
CA HIS A 25 -13.45 -0.61 -8.30
C HIS A 25 -11.93 -0.59 -8.24
N VAL A 26 -11.38 -0.42 -7.06
CA VAL A 26 -9.94 -0.35 -6.79
C VAL A 26 -9.58 -1.37 -5.72
N LEU A 27 -8.47 -2.05 -5.92
CA LEU A 27 -7.82 -2.94 -4.96
C LEU A 27 -6.42 -2.40 -4.67
N THR A 28 -6.07 -2.26 -3.40
CA THR A 28 -4.69 -1.97 -2.97
C THR A 28 -4.11 -3.16 -2.24
N THR A 29 -2.83 -3.47 -2.48
CA THR A 29 -2.15 -4.58 -1.83
C THR A 29 -0.65 -4.29 -1.72
N TYR A 30 0.11 -5.22 -1.14
CA TYR A 30 1.57 -5.19 -1.16
C TYR A 30 2.11 -5.52 -2.55
N ASP A 31 3.36 -5.13 -2.80
CA ASP A 31 4.12 -5.61 -3.95
C ASP A 31 4.51 -7.09 -3.79
N GLU A 32 5.18 -7.64 -4.79
CA GLU A 32 5.66 -9.03 -4.83
C GLU A 32 6.63 -9.40 -3.71
N ASN A 33 7.25 -8.39 -3.08
CA ASN A 33 8.15 -8.55 -1.94
C ASN A 33 7.46 -8.33 -0.58
N GLY A 34 6.14 -8.03 -0.58
CA GLY A 34 5.35 -7.79 0.62
C GLY A 34 5.61 -6.43 1.29
N GLY A 35 6.18 -5.44 0.55
CA GLY A 35 6.65 -4.17 1.11
C GLY A 35 7.94 -4.32 1.94
N TYR A 36 8.10 -5.44 2.62
CA TYR A 36 9.33 -6.04 3.16
C TYR A 36 9.12 -7.56 3.22
N PRO A 37 10.20 -8.38 3.20
CA PRO A 37 10.10 -9.82 2.95
C PRO A 37 9.55 -10.61 4.15
N HIS A 38 8.30 -10.32 4.54
CA HIS A 38 7.56 -11.11 5.53
C HIS A 38 6.66 -12.12 4.81
N PRO A 39 6.69 -13.42 5.17
CA PRO A 39 5.93 -14.45 4.47
C PRO A 39 4.42 -14.18 4.38
N ASP A 40 3.80 -13.62 5.43
CA ASP A 40 2.38 -13.29 5.42
C ASP A 40 2.05 -12.08 4.51
N HIS A 41 2.98 -11.11 4.34
CA HIS A 41 2.80 -9.99 3.42
C HIS A 41 2.92 -10.46 1.96
N ILE A 42 3.90 -11.32 1.66
CA ILE A 42 4.04 -11.97 0.34
C ILE A 42 2.79 -12.78 0.04
N LYS A 43 2.29 -13.56 1.01
CA LYS A 43 1.05 -14.31 0.86
C LYS A 43 -0.16 -13.39 0.61
N CYS A 44 -0.23 -12.24 1.27
CA CYS A 44 -1.27 -11.25 1.03
C CYS A 44 -1.24 -10.73 -0.42
N HIS A 45 -0.05 -10.43 -0.96
CA HIS A 45 0.14 -10.09 -2.37
C HIS A 45 -0.37 -11.21 -3.29
N GLU A 46 0.10 -12.44 -3.08
CA GLU A 46 -0.29 -13.61 -3.92
C GLU A 46 -1.81 -13.81 -3.95
N ILE A 47 -2.46 -13.76 -2.77
CA ILE A 47 -3.90 -13.89 -2.62
C ILE A 47 -4.63 -12.76 -3.34
N SER A 48 -4.16 -11.52 -3.20
CA SER A 48 -4.78 -10.35 -3.81
C SER A 48 -4.74 -10.42 -5.33
N MET A 49 -3.59 -10.79 -5.91
CA MET A 49 -3.44 -10.92 -7.35
C MET A 49 -4.24 -12.09 -7.91
N PHE A 50 -4.26 -13.23 -7.21
CA PHE A 50 -5.09 -14.37 -7.58
C PHE A 50 -6.58 -14.02 -7.51
N ALA A 51 -7.03 -13.38 -6.43
CA ALA A 51 -8.43 -13.01 -6.26
C ALA A 51 -8.90 -11.94 -7.25
N PHE A 52 -8.01 -11.04 -7.70
CA PHE A 52 -8.29 -10.09 -8.77
C PHE A 52 -8.72 -10.77 -10.07
N GLU A 53 -7.98 -11.82 -10.48
CA GLU A 53 -8.29 -12.59 -11.70
C GLU A 53 -9.51 -13.51 -11.46
N ALA A 54 -9.50 -14.26 -10.37
CA ALA A 54 -10.54 -15.25 -10.07
C ALA A 54 -11.93 -14.63 -9.82
N ALA A 55 -12.00 -13.42 -9.27
CA ALA A 55 -13.28 -12.76 -9.02
C ALA A 55 -13.99 -12.35 -10.33
N ALA A 56 -13.25 -12.11 -11.40
CA ALA A 56 -13.80 -11.77 -12.71
C ALA A 56 -14.18 -13.00 -13.54
N ASP A 57 -13.62 -14.16 -13.24
CA ASP A 57 -13.82 -15.39 -14.00
C ASP A 57 -15.09 -16.14 -13.52
N PRO A 58 -16.12 -16.33 -14.35
CA PRO A 58 -17.33 -17.03 -13.97
C PRO A 58 -17.12 -18.53 -13.67
N ASP A 59 -16.06 -19.12 -14.20
CA ASP A 59 -15.77 -20.54 -14.04
C ASP A 59 -15.00 -20.85 -12.73
N GLN A 60 -14.42 -19.82 -12.11
CA GLN A 60 -13.75 -19.94 -10.81
C GLN A 60 -14.70 -19.58 -9.68
N PHE A 61 -14.78 -20.45 -8.66
CA PHE A 61 -15.62 -20.24 -7.47
C PHE A 61 -17.09 -19.85 -7.81
N PRO A 62 -17.81 -20.59 -8.68
CA PRO A 62 -19.15 -20.21 -9.11
C PRO A 62 -20.14 -20.08 -7.96
N GLU A 63 -19.90 -20.75 -6.83
CA GLU A 63 -20.71 -20.71 -5.62
C GLU A 63 -20.52 -19.42 -4.79
N LEU A 64 -19.51 -18.61 -5.07
CA LEU A 64 -19.18 -17.41 -4.30
C LEU A 64 -19.83 -16.11 -4.84
N GLY A 65 -20.80 -16.23 -5.74
CA GLY A 65 -21.58 -15.12 -6.28
C GLY A 65 -21.19 -14.71 -7.70
N GLU A 66 -21.91 -13.73 -8.24
CA GLU A 66 -21.73 -13.24 -9.60
C GLU A 66 -20.35 -12.61 -9.81
N PRO A 67 -19.68 -12.85 -10.94
CA PRO A 67 -18.37 -12.31 -11.26
C PRO A 67 -18.32 -10.78 -11.14
N TRP A 68 -17.17 -10.28 -10.70
CA TRP A 68 -16.90 -8.84 -10.65
C TRP A 68 -15.48 -8.52 -11.06
N GLN A 69 -15.32 -7.63 -12.04
CA GLN A 69 -14.03 -7.12 -12.46
C GLN A 69 -13.64 -5.89 -11.65
N VAL A 70 -12.65 -6.03 -10.78
CA VAL A 70 -11.93 -4.89 -10.20
C VAL A 70 -11.22 -4.14 -11.32
N GLN A 71 -11.28 -2.83 -11.30
CA GLN A 71 -10.84 -2.04 -12.46
C GLN A 71 -9.40 -1.58 -12.37
N LYS A 72 -8.89 -1.36 -11.16
CA LYS A 72 -7.50 -0.96 -10.95
C LYS A 72 -6.92 -1.68 -9.74
N VAL A 73 -5.64 -2.07 -9.87
CA VAL A 73 -4.85 -2.63 -8.77
C VAL A 73 -3.63 -1.77 -8.56
N TYR A 74 -3.36 -1.46 -7.29
CA TYR A 74 -2.20 -0.69 -6.87
C TYR A 74 -1.39 -1.43 -5.82
N TYR A 75 -0.06 -1.33 -5.93
CA TYR A 75 0.84 -1.67 -4.83
C TYR A 75 1.13 -0.42 -4.00
N HIS A 76 1.14 -0.55 -2.69
CA HIS A 76 1.47 0.54 -1.78
C HIS A 76 2.99 0.67 -1.63
N HIS A 77 3.53 1.88 -1.85
CA HIS A 77 4.95 2.22 -1.73
C HIS A 77 5.18 3.24 -0.60
N GLY A 78 5.33 2.74 0.65
CA GLY A 78 5.54 3.61 1.82
C GLY A 78 6.98 4.09 2.04
N TRP A 79 7.97 3.47 1.40
CA TRP A 79 9.40 3.62 1.67
C TRP A 79 10.20 3.94 0.40
N SER A 80 10.02 5.14 -0.18
CA SER A 80 10.90 5.62 -1.24
C SER A 80 12.08 6.41 -0.67
N TYR A 81 13.22 6.39 -1.37
CA TYR A 81 14.37 7.19 -1.00
C TYR A 81 14.05 8.68 -0.96
N GLU A 82 13.34 9.17 -1.98
CA GLU A 82 12.92 10.57 -2.08
C GLU A 82 12.08 11.01 -0.87
N ARG A 83 11.11 10.18 -0.45
CA ARG A 83 10.26 10.45 0.72
C ARG A 83 11.08 10.59 1.99
N ILE A 84 11.98 9.64 2.22
CA ILE A 84 12.79 9.62 3.44
C ILE A 84 13.77 10.80 3.49
N VAL A 85 14.39 11.15 2.36
CA VAL A 85 15.25 12.35 2.25
C VAL A 85 14.47 13.64 2.50
N ALA A 86 13.27 13.76 1.94
CA ALA A 86 12.43 14.94 2.14
C ALA A 86 12.03 15.13 3.61
N ILE A 87 11.64 14.04 4.27
CA ILE A 87 11.28 14.07 5.70
C ILE A 87 12.50 14.38 6.57
N ASP A 88 13.65 13.76 6.32
CA ASP A 88 14.89 14.03 7.06
C ASP A 88 15.30 15.50 6.95
N ALA A 89 15.23 16.06 5.75
CA ALA A 89 15.51 17.48 5.52
C ALA A 89 14.51 18.40 6.24
N ALA A 90 13.23 18.05 6.28
CA ALA A 90 12.21 18.81 7.02
C ALA A 90 12.45 18.76 8.53
N MET A 91 12.72 17.58 9.08
CA MET A 91 13.08 17.41 10.50
C MET A 91 14.28 18.31 10.87
N THR A 92 15.31 18.33 10.03
CA THR A 92 16.49 19.18 10.22
C THR A 92 16.13 20.66 10.22
N ARG A 93 15.29 21.12 9.28
CA ARG A 93 14.81 22.53 9.24
C ARG A 93 14.05 22.94 10.50
N HIS A 94 13.31 22.00 11.10
CA HIS A 94 12.57 22.20 12.34
C HIS A 94 13.46 22.04 13.60
N GLY A 95 14.76 21.78 13.46
CA GLY A 95 15.68 21.59 14.58
C GLY A 95 15.42 20.27 15.35
N LEU A 96 14.79 19.31 14.71
CA LEU A 96 14.45 17.99 15.28
C LEU A 96 15.45 16.94 14.85
N GLU A 97 15.65 15.94 15.71
CA GLU A 97 16.48 14.80 15.35
C GLU A 97 15.67 13.82 14.48
N SER A 98 16.19 13.55 13.27
CA SER A 98 15.56 12.64 12.34
C SER A 98 15.83 11.17 12.73
N PRO A 99 14.78 10.31 12.75
CA PRO A 99 14.93 8.87 12.98
C PRO A 99 15.55 8.14 11.77
N TYR A 100 15.77 8.84 10.66
CA TYR A 100 16.22 8.24 9.39
C TYR A 100 17.71 8.38 9.09
N LYS A 101 18.47 9.11 9.90
CA LYS A 101 19.88 9.40 9.66
C LYS A 101 20.73 8.15 9.41
N GLU A 102 20.63 7.16 10.30
CA GLU A 102 21.37 5.91 10.18
C GLU A 102 20.92 5.11 8.94
N ARG A 103 19.60 5.09 8.70
CA ARG A 103 19.03 4.42 7.53
C ARG A 103 19.52 5.05 6.24
N LEU A 104 19.51 6.37 6.13
CA LEU A 104 20.00 7.11 4.95
C LEU A 104 21.48 6.89 4.72
N ALA A 105 22.29 6.87 5.77
CA ALA A 105 23.73 6.61 5.67
C ALA A 105 24.05 5.21 5.09
N ASN A 106 23.16 4.25 5.27
CA ASN A 106 23.31 2.87 4.80
C ASN A 106 22.39 2.53 3.61
N TRP A 107 21.64 3.51 3.08
CA TRP A 107 20.70 3.28 2.01
C TRP A 107 21.39 2.97 0.69
N GLN A 108 21.08 1.82 0.14
CA GLN A 108 21.46 1.51 -1.24
C GLN A 108 20.36 2.02 -2.15
N VAL A 109 20.65 3.10 -2.86
CA VAL A 109 19.68 3.72 -3.78
C VAL A 109 19.45 2.74 -4.95
N ASP A 110 18.20 2.31 -5.10
CA ASP A 110 17.72 1.61 -6.28
C ASP A 110 16.79 2.54 -7.06
N PRO A 111 17.27 3.20 -8.12
CA PRO A 111 16.45 4.09 -8.92
C PRO A 111 15.25 3.38 -9.56
N ALA A 112 15.35 2.07 -9.82
CA ALA A 112 14.24 1.31 -10.39
C ALA A 112 13.07 1.18 -9.41
N HIS A 113 13.36 1.10 -8.10
CA HIS A 113 12.32 1.07 -7.07
C HIS A 113 11.52 2.38 -7.01
N ASP A 114 12.21 3.52 -7.00
CA ASP A 114 11.54 4.83 -6.92
C ASP A 114 10.75 5.16 -8.21
N GLN A 115 11.20 4.65 -9.37
CA GLN A 115 10.49 4.79 -10.64
C GLN A 115 9.18 3.99 -10.72
N ARG A 116 8.95 3.04 -9.80
CA ARG A 116 7.68 2.30 -9.70
C ARG A 116 6.54 3.16 -9.18
N VAL A 117 6.82 4.25 -8.46
CA VAL A 117 5.78 5.16 -7.97
C VAL A 117 5.14 5.91 -9.14
N THR A 118 3.91 5.55 -9.45
CA THR A 118 3.13 6.13 -10.56
C THR A 118 1.99 7.03 -10.08
N THR A 119 1.64 6.95 -8.79
CA THR A 119 0.46 7.60 -8.23
C THR A 119 0.79 8.14 -6.84
N ARG A 120 0.56 9.44 -6.62
CA ARG A 120 0.78 10.11 -5.34
C ARG A 120 -0.52 10.78 -4.89
N VAL A 121 -1.21 10.15 -3.94
CA VAL A 121 -2.53 10.59 -3.48
C VAL A 121 -2.39 11.59 -2.34
N PRO A 122 -2.82 12.87 -2.53
CA PRO A 122 -2.83 13.85 -1.45
C PRO A 122 -3.78 13.41 -0.33
N CYS A 123 -3.27 13.25 0.89
CA CYS A 123 -4.04 12.74 2.03
C CYS A 123 -3.56 13.27 3.38
N SER A 124 -2.76 14.34 3.41
CA SER A 124 -2.23 14.88 4.68
C SER A 124 -3.30 15.30 5.68
N GLU A 125 -4.48 15.70 5.21
CA GLU A 125 -5.64 16.00 6.07
C GLU A 125 -6.17 14.79 6.84
N PHE A 126 -5.85 13.56 6.39
CA PHE A 126 -6.25 12.31 7.01
C PHE A 126 -5.15 11.64 7.84
N PHE A 127 -3.98 12.27 8.00
CA PHE A 127 -2.88 11.67 8.75
C PHE A 127 -3.24 11.37 10.21
N GLU A 128 -4.14 12.13 10.81
CA GLU A 128 -4.64 11.81 12.14
C GLU A 128 -5.43 10.49 12.15
N VAL A 129 -6.29 10.27 11.17
CA VAL A 129 -7.07 9.03 11.04
C VAL A 129 -6.15 7.85 10.74
N ARG A 130 -5.14 8.04 9.90
CA ARG A 130 -4.09 7.05 9.64
C ARG A 130 -3.35 6.63 10.91
N ASP A 131 -2.93 7.61 11.72
CA ASP A 131 -2.23 7.35 12.97
C ASP A 131 -3.11 6.60 13.97
N GLN A 132 -4.40 6.97 14.07
CA GLN A 132 -5.37 6.25 14.90
C GLN A 132 -5.58 4.81 14.42
N ALA A 133 -5.65 4.57 13.11
CA ALA A 133 -5.75 3.24 12.54
C ALA A 133 -4.49 2.41 12.86
N LEU A 134 -3.30 3.02 12.81
CA LEU A 134 -2.05 2.36 13.16
C LEU A 134 -2.01 2.00 14.65
N LEU A 135 -2.42 2.91 15.54
CA LEU A 135 -2.52 2.68 17.00
C LEU A 135 -3.51 1.56 17.36
N ALA A 136 -4.52 1.30 16.52
CA ALA A 136 -5.44 0.17 16.72
C ALA A 136 -4.74 -1.19 16.64
N HIS A 137 -3.52 -1.27 16.06
CA HIS A 137 -2.68 -2.46 16.05
C HIS A 137 -1.87 -2.57 17.37
N ALA A 138 -2.55 -2.50 18.50
CA ALA A 138 -1.96 -2.37 19.84
C ALA A 138 -0.96 -3.48 20.23
N THR A 139 -1.00 -4.64 19.58
CA THR A 139 -0.04 -5.73 19.82
C THR A 139 1.24 -5.60 18.99
N GLN A 140 1.29 -4.67 18.02
CA GLN A 140 2.39 -4.52 17.06
C GLN A 140 2.99 -3.11 17.07
N ILE A 141 2.24 -2.13 17.53
CA ILE A 141 2.59 -0.70 17.43
C ILE A 141 2.80 -0.13 18.84
N ASP A 142 4.01 0.39 19.05
CA ASP A 142 4.35 1.20 20.21
C ASP A 142 3.94 2.65 19.92
N PRO A 143 3.04 3.27 20.72
CA PRO A 143 2.61 4.66 20.54
C PRO A 143 3.75 5.69 20.66
N ASP A 144 4.83 5.35 21.37
CA ASP A 144 6.03 6.18 21.52
C ASP A 144 7.17 5.71 20.59
N GLY A 145 6.87 4.80 19.67
CA GLY A 145 7.85 4.14 18.82
C GLY A 145 8.17 4.88 17.52
N PHE A 146 8.97 4.23 16.71
CA PHE A 146 9.50 4.72 15.44
C PHE A 146 8.43 5.28 14.48
N TRP A 147 7.24 4.68 14.43
CA TRP A 147 6.18 5.09 13.51
C TRP A 147 5.64 6.50 13.79
N PHE A 148 5.82 7.00 15.02
CA PHE A 148 5.36 8.32 15.45
C PHE A 148 6.51 9.29 15.74
N ALA A 149 7.76 8.89 15.44
CA ALA A 149 8.95 9.71 15.69
C ALA A 149 9.02 11.00 14.85
N VAL A 150 8.30 11.04 13.72
CA VAL A 150 8.17 12.25 12.88
C VAL A 150 6.87 12.95 13.26
N PRO A 151 6.91 14.23 13.72
CA PRO A 151 5.70 15.00 13.96
C PRO A 151 4.82 15.06 12.70
N ARG A 152 3.52 14.94 12.89
CA ARG A 152 2.53 14.85 11.80
C ARG A 152 2.58 16.07 10.87
N GLU A 153 2.73 17.26 11.45
CA GLU A 153 2.86 18.52 10.72
C GLU A 153 4.12 18.58 9.85
N VAL A 154 5.24 18.04 10.35
CA VAL A 154 6.49 17.95 9.59
C VAL A 154 6.35 16.96 8.44
N GLN A 155 5.69 15.84 8.68
CA GLN A 155 5.41 14.88 7.63
C GLN A 155 4.47 15.46 6.57
N ALA A 156 3.39 16.15 6.98
CA ALA A 156 2.45 16.78 6.05
C ALA A 156 3.11 17.89 5.20
N GLU A 157 4.08 18.63 5.77
CA GLU A 157 4.88 19.61 5.02
C GLU A 157 5.80 18.92 3.99
N ALA A 158 6.52 17.89 4.43
CA ALA A 158 7.56 17.26 3.62
C ALA A 158 7.01 16.32 2.55
N TRP A 159 5.96 15.57 2.89
CA TRP A 159 5.39 14.52 2.03
C TRP A 159 3.88 14.35 2.30
N PRO A 160 3.03 15.18 1.67
CA PRO A 160 1.59 15.20 1.96
C PRO A 160 0.80 14.05 1.30
N THR A 161 1.49 13.07 0.68
CA THR A 161 0.87 12.00 -0.11
C THR A 161 1.14 10.62 0.48
N GLU A 162 0.27 9.66 0.13
CA GLU A 162 0.62 8.25 0.12
C GLU A 162 0.86 7.81 -1.32
N ASP A 163 1.87 6.95 -1.50
CA ASP A 163 2.44 6.64 -2.80
C ASP A 163 2.09 5.22 -3.22
N TYR A 164 1.78 5.06 -4.52
CA TYR A 164 1.35 3.80 -5.08
C TYR A 164 1.96 3.54 -6.46
N GLU A 165 2.04 2.27 -6.83
CA GLU A 165 2.32 1.82 -8.19
C GLU A 165 1.03 1.29 -8.82
N LEU A 166 0.62 1.85 -9.96
CA LEU A 166 -0.47 1.29 -10.77
C LEU A 166 0.02 0.03 -11.49
N VAL A 167 -0.52 -1.13 -11.12
CA VAL A 167 -0.08 -2.44 -11.63
C VAL A 167 -1.02 -2.99 -12.70
N LYS A 168 -2.32 -2.80 -12.48
CA LYS A 168 -3.37 -3.20 -13.43
C LYS A 168 -4.34 -2.06 -13.62
N SER A 169 -4.76 -1.83 -14.86
CA SER A 169 -5.87 -0.92 -15.19
C SER A 169 -6.71 -1.50 -16.31
N MET A 170 -8.02 -1.65 -16.04
CA MET A 170 -9.05 -2.01 -17.03
C MET A 170 -9.71 -0.75 -17.62
N VAL A 171 -9.31 0.43 -17.18
CA VAL A 171 -9.80 1.72 -17.66
C VAL A 171 -8.65 2.52 -18.25
N GLN A 172 -8.99 3.41 -19.19
CA GLN A 172 -7.99 4.30 -19.77
C GLN A 172 -7.58 5.35 -18.74
N THR A 173 -6.31 5.44 -18.46
CA THR A 173 -5.71 6.41 -17.55
C THR A 173 -4.33 6.83 -18.04
N SER A 174 -3.75 7.86 -17.42
CA SER A 174 -2.40 8.33 -17.70
C SER A 174 -1.63 8.54 -16.39
N VAL A 175 -0.42 8.05 -16.33
CA VAL A 175 0.49 8.29 -15.20
C VAL A 175 1.37 9.53 -15.47
N PRO A 176 1.78 10.30 -14.43
CA PRO A 176 1.45 10.09 -13.02
C PRO A 176 -0.01 10.43 -12.67
N GLU A 177 -0.55 9.77 -11.64
CA GLU A 177 -1.89 10.01 -11.10
C GLU A 177 -1.80 10.64 -9.70
N ASP A 178 -2.90 11.32 -9.30
CA ASP A 178 -3.11 11.86 -7.94
C ASP A 178 -4.39 11.31 -7.28
N ASP A 179 -5.08 10.40 -7.97
CA ASP A 179 -6.34 9.79 -7.52
C ASP A 179 -6.38 8.32 -7.96
N LEU A 180 -6.59 7.40 -7.02
CA LEU A 180 -6.72 5.97 -7.31
C LEU A 180 -7.91 5.65 -8.23
N PHE A 181 -8.91 6.55 -8.32
CA PHE A 181 -10.07 6.42 -9.20
C PHE A 181 -9.91 7.15 -10.53
N ALA A 182 -8.73 7.64 -10.88
CA ALA A 182 -8.47 8.28 -12.17
C ALA A 182 -8.91 7.37 -13.32
N GLY A 183 -9.57 7.96 -14.34
CA GLY A 183 -10.16 7.24 -15.48
C GLY A 183 -11.55 6.63 -15.21
N ARG A 184 -12.09 6.79 -13.99
CA ARG A 184 -13.41 6.27 -13.57
C ARG A 184 -14.48 7.36 -13.43
N ARG A 185 -14.09 8.61 -13.34
CA ARG A 185 -15.00 9.77 -13.20
C ARG A 185 -15.34 10.38 -14.54
#